data_3d8357ac8920312bf581cc48c0d56587
#
_entry.id   3d8357ac8920312bf581cc48c0d56587
#
_cell.length_a   1.000
_cell.length_b   1.000
_cell.length_c   1.000
_cell.angle_alpha   90.00
_cell.angle_beta   90.00
_cell.angle_gamma   90.00
#
_symmetry.space_group_name_H-M   'P 1'
#
loop_
_entity.id
_entity.type
_entity.pdbx_description
1 polymer ?
#
loop_
_entity_poly.entity_id
_entity_poly.type
_entity_poly.pdbx_seq_one_letter_code
_entity_poly.pdbx_strand_id
1 'polypeptide(L)'
;NYDNITGAFDLKMEVAFTIGIVLSSPIWLYQIWAFFVPALSKRELKYGFGFFFSAVPLFIAGCAAGWLVVPHIVELLTSFAQSGDAALIQANGYFSFILKLVIAIGIAFVLPVFLVLLNFVGVLSAKSILHSWRIALIVIVVFTALVTPSADVVSMFVLAIPMVALFFAAAGVAWLHDRRAAKNATRLSTEYAA
;
A
#
# COMPACT_ATOMS: atom_id res chain seq x y z
N ASN A 1 -1.43 -30.72 26.68
CA ASN A 1 -1.13 -30.08 25.38
C ASN A 1 -0.17 -28.94 25.60
N TYR A 2 1.13 -29.20 25.40
CA TYR A 2 2.21 -28.24 25.63
C TYR A 2 2.33 -27.15 24.53
N ASP A 3 1.54 -27.22 23.45
CA ASP A 3 1.57 -26.26 22.34
C ASP A 3 0.98 -24.88 22.68
N ASN A 4 0.26 -24.74 23.79
CA ASN A 4 -0.46 -23.52 24.12
C ASN A 4 0.36 -22.45 24.86
N ILE A 5 1.50 -22.81 25.46
CA ILE A 5 2.28 -21.86 26.28
C ILE A 5 3.15 -20.98 25.35
N THR A 6 3.81 -21.61 24.38
CA THR A 6 4.60 -20.88 23.35
C THR A 6 3.70 -20.06 22.42
N GLY A 7 2.53 -20.57 22.04
CA GLY A 7 1.62 -19.86 21.15
C GLY A 7 1.09 -18.53 21.71
N ALA A 8 0.84 -18.45 23.03
CA ALA A 8 0.43 -17.20 23.67
C ALA A 8 1.57 -16.16 23.70
N PHE A 9 2.82 -16.61 23.85
CA PHE A 9 3.99 -15.75 23.80
C PHE A 9 4.24 -15.26 22.38
N ASP A 10 4.20 -16.16 21.39
CA ASP A 10 4.41 -15.84 19.99
C ASP A 10 3.38 -14.82 19.49
N LEU A 11 2.10 -14.98 19.86
CA LEU A 11 1.06 -14.03 19.52
C LEU A 11 1.32 -12.62 20.10
N LYS A 12 1.73 -12.55 21.39
CA LYS A 12 2.07 -11.27 22.02
C LYS A 12 3.24 -10.58 21.31
N MET A 13 4.26 -11.35 20.95
CA MET A 13 5.41 -10.82 20.20
C MET A 13 4.99 -10.32 18.82
N GLU A 14 4.16 -11.06 18.11
CA GLU A 14 3.70 -10.68 16.77
C GLU A 14 2.82 -9.43 16.78
N VAL A 15 1.92 -9.31 17.78
CA VAL A 15 1.14 -8.07 17.99
C VAL A 15 2.06 -6.91 18.32
N ALA A 16 3.05 -7.09 19.19
CA ALA A 16 4.01 -6.04 19.53
C ALA A 16 4.83 -5.58 18.33
N PHE A 17 5.31 -6.51 17.50
CA PHE A 17 6.00 -6.19 16.24
C PHE A 17 5.11 -5.44 15.26
N THR A 18 3.87 -5.88 15.08
CA THR A 18 2.90 -5.23 14.19
C THR A 18 2.63 -3.78 14.62
N ILE A 19 2.33 -3.57 15.89
CA ILE A 19 2.14 -2.23 16.45
C ILE A 19 3.42 -1.40 16.30
N GLY A 20 4.57 -1.99 16.57
CA GLY A 20 5.88 -1.35 16.39
C GLY A 20 6.10 -0.87 14.95
N ILE A 21 5.82 -1.70 13.95
CA ILE A 21 5.94 -1.35 12.53
C ILE A 21 4.97 -0.21 12.17
N VAL A 22 3.72 -0.26 12.62
CA VAL A 22 2.73 0.78 12.35
C VAL A 22 3.10 2.10 13.01
N LEU A 23 3.51 2.09 14.27
CA LEU A 23 3.92 3.29 15.01
C LEU A 23 5.23 3.89 14.46
N SER A 24 6.16 3.04 14.02
CA SER A 24 7.42 3.49 13.41
C SER A 24 7.28 3.88 11.93
N SER A 25 6.09 3.75 11.34
CA SER A 25 5.86 4.04 9.91
C SER A 25 6.34 5.44 9.48
N PRO A 26 6.19 6.53 10.24
CA PRO A 26 6.76 7.81 9.86
C PRO A 26 8.29 7.77 9.70
N ILE A 27 8.98 6.99 10.54
CA ILE A 27 10.45 6.93 10.55
C ILE A 27 10.96 6.16 9.34
N TRP A 28 10.48 4.93 9.11
CA TRP A 28 10.99 4.13 7.98
C TRP A 28 10.51 4.65 6.61
N LEU A 29 9.31 5.23 6.52
CA LEU A 29 8.86 5.93 5.31
C LEU A 29 9.71 7.18 5.04
N TYR A 30 10.12 7.92 6.08
CA TYR A 30 11.05 9.02 5.94
C TYR A 30 12.42 8.55 5.44
N GLN A 31 12.94 7.45 5.95
CA GLN A 31 14.23 6.89 5.50
C GLN A 31 14.17 6.48 4.02
N ILE A 32 13.08 5.85 3.59
CA ILE A 32 12.88 5.52 2.18
C ILE A 32 12.84 6.81 1.33
N TRP A 33 12.10 7.82 1.77
CA TRP A 33 12.06 9.10 1.06
C TRP A 33 13.44 9.76 1.02
N ALA A 34 14.17 9.80 2.14
CA ALA A 34 15.51 10.37 2.23
C ALA A 34 16.52 9.71 1.28
N PHE A 35 16.35 8.43 0.99
CA PHE A 35 17.15 7.71 0.01
C PHE A 35 16.96 8.25 -1.42
N PHE A 36 15.75 8.72 -1.75
CA PHE A 36 15.45 9.30 -3.07
C PHE A 36 15.79 10.79 -3.17
N VAL A 37 15.93 11.50 -2.05
CA VAL A 37 16.24 12.94 -2.00
C VAL A 37 17.46 13.34 -2.85
N PRO A 38 18.57 12.61 -2.85
CA PRO A 38 19.73 12.98 -3.67
C PRO A 38 19.46 12.96 -5.18
N ALA A 39 18.46 12.19 -5.62
CA ALA A 39 18.08 12.08 -7.03
C ALA A 39 17.10 13.18 -7.47
N LEU A 40 16.53 13.95 -6.53
CA LEU A 40 15.56 15.01 -6.78
C LEU A 40 16.24 16.37 -6.99
N SER A 41 15.76 17.13 -7.95
CA SER A 41 16.19 18.52 -8.13
C SER A 41 15.69 19.41 -6.98
N LYS A 42 16.33 20.58 -6.74
CA LYS A 42 15.91 21.52 -5.68
C LYS A 42 14.45 21.99 -5.81
N ARG A 43 13.88 21.99 -7.02
CA ARG A 43 12.47 22.33 -7.25
C ARG A 43 11.52 21.16 -6.90
N GLU A 44 11.97 19.95 -7.11
CA GLU A 44 11.21 18.72 -6.86
C GLU A 44 11.23 18.31 -5.39
N LEU A 45 12.22 18.79 -4.61
CA LEU A 45 12.32 18.56 -3.18
C LEU A 45 11.05 18.99 -2.42
N LYS A 46 10.42 20.09 -2.86
CA LYS A 46 9.15 20.56 -2.28
C LYS A 46 8.00 19.58 -2.50
N TYR A 47 7.98 18.95 -3.66
CA TYR A 47 7.00 17.92 -3.98
C TYR A 47 7.31 16.59 -3.27
N GLY A 48 8.59 16.31 -3.00
CA GLY A 48 9.02 15.17 -2.21
C GLY A 48 8.53 15.20 -0.75
N PHE A 49 8.41 16.38 -0.14
CA PHE A 49 7.72 16.51 1.16
C PHE A 49 6.25 16.09 1.07
N GLY A 50 5.55 16.45 -0.01
CA GLY A 50 4.20 15.99 -0.28
C GLY A 50 4.08 14.46 -0.34
N PHE A 51 5.09 13.77 -0.87
CA PHE A 51 5.18 12.31 -0.84
C PHE A 51 5.16 11.78 0.58
N PHE A 52 6.04 12.27 1.45
CA PHE A 52 6.12 11.81 2.83
C PHE A 52 4.80 12.03 3.60
N PHE A 53 4.26 13.25 3.51
CA PHE A 53 3.00 13.59 4.17
C PHE A 53 1.78 12.83 3.62
N SER A 54 1.83 12.30 2.40
CA SER A 54 0.78 11.44 1.85
C SER A 54 1.03 9.96 2.13
N ALA A 55 2.28 9.50 2.16
CA ALA A 55 2.62 8.10 2.37
C ALA A 55 2.23 7.59 3.76
N VAL A 56 2.48 8.39 4.81
CA VAL A 56 2.14 8.00 6.20
C VAL A 56 0.63 7.82 6.39
N PRO A 57 -0.24 8.81 6.08
CA PRO A 57 -1.68 8.61 6.25
C PRO A 57 -2.24 7.53 5.31
N LEU A 58 -1.67 7.33 4.10
CA LEU A 58 -2.10 6.24 3.23
C LEU A 58 -1.72 4.87 3.80
N PHE A 59 -0.54 4.73 4.40
CA PHE A 59 -0.16 3.51 5.08
C PHE A 59 -1.14 3.19 6.23
N ILE A 60 -1.45 4.18 7.07
CA ILE A 60 -2.41 4.02 8.17
C ILE A 60 -3.81 3.70 7.63
N ALA A 61 -4.26 4.38 6.58
CA ALA A 61 -5.53 4.10 5.93
C ALA A 61 -5.57 2.68 5.33
N GLY A 62 -4.47 2.21 4.74
CA GLY A 62 -4.32 0.83 4.27
C GLY A 62 -4.41 -0.19 5.40
N CYS A 63 -3.74 0.05 6.53
CA CYS A 63 -3.86 -0.79 7.72
C CYS A 63 -5.30 -0.79 8.27
N ALA A 64 -5.97 0.36 8.31
CA ALA A 64 -7.36 0.47 8.71
C ALA A 64 -8.30 -0.28 7.74
N ALA A 65 -8.09 -0.16 6.42
CA ALA A 65 -8.83 -0.91 5.42
C ALA A 65 -8.66 -2.43 5.59
N GLY A 66 -7.42 -2.89 5.82
CA GLY A 66 -7.13 -4.28 6.16
C GLY A 66 -7.89 -4.75 7.39
N TRP A 67 -7.90 -3.94 8.44
CA TRP A 67 -8.63 -4.25 9.67
C TRP A 67 -10.16 -4.33 9.47
N LEU A 68 -10.74 -3.47 8.62
CA LEU A 68 -12.17 -3.50 8.30
C LEU A 68 -12.63 -4.76 7.57
N VAL A 69 -11.72 -5.43 6.86
CA VAL A 69 -12.01 -6.68 6.14
C VAL A 69 -12.03 -7.89 7.09
N VAL A 70 -11.34 -7.81 8.23
CA VAL A 70 -11.21 -8.91 9.21
C VAL A 70 -12.55 -9.53 9.62
N PRO A 71 -13.59 -8.78 10.04
CA PRO A 71 -14.87 -9.36 10.44
C PRO A 71 -15.52 -10.22 9.33
N HIS A 72 -15.40 -9.78 8.08
CA HIS A 72 -15.93 -10.49 6.92
C HIS A 72 -15.24 -11.83 6.68
N ILE A 73 -13.90 -11.83 6.84
CA ILE A 73 -13.09 -13.05 6.76
C ILE A 73 -13.47 -14.03 7.87
N VAL A 74 -13.71 -13.54 9.09
CA VAL A 74 -14.15 -14.39 10.22
C VAL A 74 -15.49 -15.04 9.92
N GLU A 75 -16.46 -14.25 9.46
CA GLU A 75 -17.81 -14.75 9.15
C GLU A 75 -17.78 -15.82 8.07
N LEU A 76 -16.98 -15.63 7.03
CA LEU A 76 -16.79 -16.62 5.97
C LEU A 76 -16.14 -17.90 6.48
N LEU A 77 -15.02 -17.80 7.23
CA LEU A 77 -14.33 -18.97 7.75
C LEU A 77 -15.21 -19.77 8.71
N THR A 78 -16.03 -19.10 9.53
CA THR A 78 -16.97 -19.76 10.43
C THR A 78 -18.14 -20.41 9.69
N SER A 79 -18.55 -19.89 8.53
CA SER A 79 -19.60 -20.49 7.71
C SER A 79 -19.18 -21.82 7.06
N PHE A 80 -17.89 -22.01 6.82
CA PHE A 80 -17.31 -23.27 6.30
C PHE A 80 -16.98 -24.29 7.39
N ALA A 81 -16.88 -23.87 8.65
CA ALA A 81 -16.64 -24.78 9.76
C ALA A 81 -17.91 -25.58 10.08
N GLN A 82 -17.94 -26.86 9.68
CA GLN A 82 -19.00 -27.78 10.08
C GLN A 82 -18.96 -28.00 11.60
N SER A 83 -20.12 -28.22 12.21
CA SER A 83 -20.40 -28.22 13.65
C SER A 83 -19.63 -29.24 14.52
N GLY A 84 -18.56 -29.84 14.04
CA GLY A 84 -17.71 -30.78 14.76
C GLY A 84 -16.23 -30.41 14.81
N ASP A 85 -15.71 -29.66 13.81
CA ASP A 85 -14.28 -29.38 13.68
C ASP A 85 -13.88 -27.95 14.09
N ALA A 86 -14.85 -27.13 14.49
CA ALA A 86 -14.66 -25.72 14.80
C ALA A 86 -13.74 -25.42 16.02
N ALA A 87 -13.40 -26.44 16.80
CA ALA A 87 -12.59 -26.26 18.01
C ALA A 87 -11.07 -26.29 17.79
N LEU A 88 -10.59 -26.57 16.56
CA LEU A 88 -9.17 -26.76 16.28
C LEU A 88 -8.56 -25.75 15.29
N ILE A 89 -9.29 -24.73 14.86
CA ILE A 89 -8.67 -23.59 14.22
C ILE A 89 -7.80 -22.93 15.28
N GLN A 90 -6.49 -23.17 15.21
CA GLN A 90 -5.53 -22.60 16.14
C GLN A 90 -5.69 -21.08 16.08
N ALA A 91 -6.31 -20.48 17.08
CA ALA A 91 -6.56 -19.04 17.17
C ALA A 91 -5.28 -18.23 16.88
N ASN A 92 -4.13 -18.76 17.31
CA ASN A 92 -2.81 -18.17 17.04
C ASN A 92 -2.50 -18.02 15.54
N GLY A 93 -2.72 -19.05 14.73
CA GLY A 93 -2.46 -18.99 13.29
C GLY A 93 -3.36 -17.97 12.58
N TYR A 94 -4.60 -17.85 13.06
CA TYR A 94 -5.56 -16.88 12.54
C TYR A 94 -5.13 -15.43 12.83
N PHE A 95 -4.77 -15.11 14.08
CA PHE A 95 -4.31 -13.78 14.46
C PHE A 95 -3.01 -13.40 13.74
N SER A 96 -2.05 -14.31 13.63
CA SER A 96 -0.82 -14.13 12.88
C SER A 96 -1.10 -13.78 11.42
N PHE A 97 -2.05 -14.47 10.80
CA PHE A 97 -2.47 -14.19 9.43
C PHE A 97 -3.05 -12.78 9.29
N ILE A 98 -3.98 -12.38 10.19
CA ILE A 98 -4.60 -11.05 10.16
C ILE A 98 -3.56 -9.94 10.30
N LEU A 99 -2.62 -10.07 11.23
CA LEU A 99 -1.59 -9.06 11.46
C LEU A 99 -0.70 -8.85 10.21
N LYS A 100 -0.30 -9.96 9.57
CA LYS A 100 0.47 -9.91 8.31
C LYS A 100 -0.34 -9.29 7.18
N LEU A 101 -1.62 -9.64 7.08
CA LEU A 101 -2.55 -9.10 6.09
C LEU A 101 -2.69 -7.59 6.23
N VAL A 102 -2.90 -7.07 7.44
CA VAL A 102 -3.04 -5.63 7.71
C VAL A 102 -1.79 -4.87 7.27
N ILE A 103 -0.58 -5.37 7.61
CA ILE A 103 0.68 -4.75 7.18
C ILE A 103 0.83 -4.81 5.65
N ALA A 104 0.55 -5.95 5.02
CA ALA A 104 0.66 -6.11 3.57
C ALA A 104 -0.23 -5.12 2.81
N ILE A 105 -1.48 -4.94 3.26
CA ILE A 105 -2.40 -3.96 2.68
C ILE A 105 -1.90 -2.53 2.94
N GLY A 106 -1.40 -2.24 4.14
CA GLY A 106 -0.79 -0.95 4.46
C GLY A 106 0.32 -0.58 3.50
N ILE A 107 1.26 -1.50 3.25
CA ILE A 107 2.35 -1.32 2.28
C ILE A 107 1.80 -1.14 0.86
N ALA A 108 0.81 -1.94 0.46
CA ALA A 108 0.23 -1.87 -0.88
C ALA A 108 -0.44 -0.50 -1.15
N PHE A 109 -1.04 0.14 -0.16
CA PHE A 109 -1.60 1.48 -0.29
C PHE A 109 -0.54 2.57 -0.51
N VAL A 110 0.70 2.34 -0.09
CA VAL A 110 1.81 3.27 -0.32
C VAL A 110 2.39 3.14 -1.73
N LEU A 111 2.26 1.98 -2.40
CA LEU A 111 2.83 1.75 -3.73
C LEU A 111 2.45 2.79 -4.78
N PRO A 112 1.18 3.25 -4.90
CA PRO A 112 0.83 4.31 -5.85
C PRO A 112 1.57 5.63 -5.60
N VAL A 113 1.86 5.95 -4.34
CA VAL A 113 2.64 7.15 -3.98
C VAL A 113 4.09 7.01 -4.40
N PHE A 114 4.64 5.79 -4.34
CA PHE A 114 5.96 5.47 -4.90
C PHE A 114 6.04 5.68 -6.42
N LEU A 115 4.98 5.37 -7.16
CA LEU A 115 4.93 5.64 -8.60
C LEU A 115 5.04 7.14 -8.89
N VAL A 116 4.40 7.99 -8.08
CA VAL A 116 4.52 9.45 -8.20
C VAL A 116 5.94 9.91 -7.87
N LEU A 117 6.56 9.34 -6.84
CA LEU A 117 7.95 9.67 -6.50
C LEU A 117 8.91 9.31 -7.64
N LEU A 118 8.78 8.12 -8.24
CA LEU A 118 9.58 7.68 -9.37
C LEU A 118 9.35 8.57 -10.62
N ASN A 119 8.15 9.11 -10.78
CA ASN A 119 7.88 10.10 -11.82
C ASN A 119 8.60 11.41 -11.54
N PHE A 120 8.62 11.92 -10.31
CA PHE A 120 9.34 13.15 -9.94
C PHE A 120 10.85 13.00 -10.11
N VAL A 121 11.41 11.84 -9.82
CA VAL A 121 12.84 11.52 -10.06
C VAL A 121 13.15 11.37 -11.56
N GLY A 122 12.13 11.32 -12.43
CA GLY A 122 12.30 11.17 -13.88
C GLY A 122 12.54 9.73 -14.36
N VAL A 123 12.46 8.74 -13.46
CA VAL A 123 12.59 7.31 -13.80
C VAL A 123 11.39 6.81 -14.59
N LEU A 124 10.17 7.29 -14.24
CA LEU A 124 8.92 6.92 -14.90
C LEU A 124 8.22 8.16 -15.47
N SER A 125 7.81 8.12 -16.73
CA SER A 125 6.94 9.15 -17.31
C SER A 125 5.48 8.85 -16.98
N ALA A 126 4.65 9.89 -16.84
CA ALA A 126 3.21 9.73 -16.66
C ALA A 126 2.56 8.94 -17.80
N LYS A 127 3.08 9.11 -19.02
CA LYS A 127 2.63 8.35 -20.19
C LYS A 127 2.88 6.84 -20.03
N SER A 128 4.03 6.46 -19.46
CA SER A 128 4.36 5.06 -19.18
C SER A 128 3.43 4.48 -18.10
N ILE A 129 3.18 5.23 -17.02
CA ILE A 129 2.27 4.82 -15.93
C ILE A 129 0.85 4.61 -16.50
N LEU A 130 0.34 5.57 -17.26
CA LEU A 130 -0.98 5.48 -17.88
C LEU A 130 -1.06 4.40 -18.96
N HIS A 131 0.02 4.12 -19.70
CA HIS A 131 0.03 3.04 -20.70
C HIS A 131 -0.05 1.66 -20.04
N SER A 132 0.56 1.51 -18.87
CA SER A 132 0.63 0.24 -18.11
C SER A 132 -0.59 0.01 -17.19
N TRP A 133 -1.67 0.76 -17.31
CA TRP A 133 -2.83 0.66 -16.42
C TRP A 133 -3.43 -0.75 -16.35
N ARG A 134 -3.42 -1.48 -17.49
CA ARG A 134 -3.94 -2.86 -17.54
C ARG A 134 -3.11 -3.81 -16.67
N ILE A 135 -1.78 -3.68 -16.74
CA ILE A 135 -0.86 -4.48 -15.93
C ILE A 135 -1.04 -4.13 -14.46
N ALA A 136 -1.15 -2.84 -14.13
CA ALA A 136 -1.37 -2.39 -12.76
C ALA A 136 -2.69 -2.95 -12.18
N LEU A 137 -3.78 -2.95 -12.95
CA LEU A 137 -5.05 -3.56 -12.53
C LEU A 137 -4.92 -5.06 -12.27
N ILE A 138 -4.24 -5.79 -13.18
CA ILE A 138 -4.00 -7.23 -13.00
C ILE A 138 -3.19 -7.47 -11.73
N VAL A 139 -2.12 -6.70 -11.50
CA VAL A 139 -1.28 -6.83 -10.31
C VAL A 139 -2.09 -6.54 -9.03
N ILE A 140 -2.94 -5.50 -9.02
CA ILE A 140 -3.80 -5.18 -7.88
C ILE A 140 -4.78 -6.34 -7.61
N VAL A 141 -5.45 -6.84 -8.65
CA VAL A 141 -6.43 -7.94 -8.51
C VAL A 141 -5.74 -9.23 -8.02
N VAL A 142 -4.59 -9.59 -8.60
CA VAL A 142 -3.82 -10.77 -8.18
C VAL A 142 -3.32 -10.59 -6.74
N PHE A 143 -2.81 -9.41 -6.39
CA PHE A 143 -2.36 -9.11 -5.03
C PHE A 143 -3.52 -9.25 -4.02
N THR A 144 -4.66 -8.61 -4.28
CA THR A 144 -5.82 -8.69 -3.40
C THR A 144 -6.36 -10.12 -3.29
N ALA A 145 -6.37 -10.89 -4.38
CA ALA A 145 -6.76 -12.30 -4.38
C ALA A 145 -5.81 -13.20 -3.56
N LEU A 146 -4.49 -12.93 -3.59
CA LEU A 146 -3.50 -13.68 -2.82
C LEU A 146 -3.53 -13.33 -1.32
N VAL A 147 -3.82 -12.06 -1.02
CA VAL A 147 -3.84 -11.54 0.35
C VAL A 147 -5.14 -11.91 1.05
N THR A 148 -6.25 -12.07 0.31
CA THR A 148 -7.55 -12.43 0.87
C THR A 148 -7.66 -13.96 1.02
N PRO A 149 -7.81 -14.51 2.25
CA PRO A 149 -7.99 -15.94 2.44
C PRO A 149 -9.32 -16.39 1.84
N SER A 150 -9.40 -17.67 1.44
CA SER A 150 -10.61 -18.31 0.90
C SER A 150 -11.13 -17.74 -0.42
N ALA A 151 -10.33 -16.93 -1.14
CA ALA A 151 -10.71 -16.29 -2.40
C ALA A 151 -12.10 -15.59 -2.34
N ASP A 152 -12.37 -14.94 -1.20
CA ASP A 152 -13.61 -14.19 -1.01
C ASP A 152 -13.67 -12.99 -1.95
N VAL A 153 -14.58 -13.08 -2.90
CA VAL A 153 -14.76 -12.08 -3.95
C VAL A 153 -15.14 -10.72 -3.38
N VAL A 154 -15.93 -10.68 -2.30
CA VAL A 154 -16.37 -9.42 -1.68
C VAL A 154 -15.21 -8.70 -1.03
N SER A 155 -14.45 -9.37 -0.16
CA SER A 155 -13.27 -8.79 0.49
C SER A 155 -12.20 -8.39 -0.54
N MET A 156 -12.01 -9.19 -1.60
CA MET A 156 -11.11 -8.85 -2.69
C MET A 156 -11.48 -7.52 -3.36
N PHE A 157 -12.75 -7.30 -3.68
CA PHE A 157 -13.21 -6.04 -4.30
C PHE A 157 -13.16 -4.87 -3.32
N VAL A 158 -13.50 -5.06 -2.05
CA VAL A 158 -13.40 -4.02 -1.01
C VAL A 158 -11.98 -3.47 -0.90
N LEU A 159 -10.97 -4.32 -1.07
CA LEU A 159 -9.56 -3.91 -1.09
C LEU A 159 -9.10 -3.40 -2.45
N ALA A 160 -9.55 -4.02 -3.55
CA ALA A 160 -9.13 -3.65 -4.89
C ALA A 160 -9.62 -2.25 -5.31
N ILE A 161 -10.87 -1.90 -5.00
CA ILE A 161 -11.45 -0.61 -5.40
C ILE A 161 -10.64 0.59 -4.89
N PRO A 162 -10.33 0.74 -3.59
CA PRO A 162 -9.52 1.86 -3.14
C PRO A 162 -8.09 1.83 -3.70
N MET A 163 -7.48 0.66 -3.89
CA MET A 163 -6.15 0.54 -4.50
C MET A 163 -6.15 1.03 -5.96
N VAL A 164 -7.15 0.65 -6.73
CA VAL A 164 -7.34 1.14 -8.11
C VAL A 164 -7.56 2.65 -8.13
N ALA A 165 -8.40 3.17 -7.24
CA ALA A 165 -8.62 4.61 -7.11
C ALA A 165 -7.33 5.37 -6.79
N LEU A 166 -6.51 4.86 -5.87
CA LEU A 166 -5.21 5.42 -5.53
C LEU A 166 -4.22 5.35 -6.70
N PHE A 167 -4.22 4.27 -7.48
CA PHE A 167 -3.40 4.15 -8.68
C PHE A 167 -3.76 5.23 -9.71
N PHE A 168 -5.04 5.42 -10.01
CA PHE A 168 -5.47 6.47 -10.95
C PHE A 168 -5.23 7.88 -10.41
N ALA A 169 -5.39 8.11 -9.10
CA ALA A 169 -5.02 9.37 -8.47
C ALA A 169 -3.52 9.66 -8.63
N ALA A 170 -2.66 8.68 -8.37
CA ALA A 170 -1.21 8.77 -8.57
C ALA A 170 -0.85 9.06 -10.04
N ALA A 171 -1.48 8.35 -10.99
CA ALA A 171 -1.29 8.59 -12.42
C ALA A 171 -1.72 10.02 -12.82
N GLY A 172 -2.82 10.53 -12.25
CA GLY A 172 -3.28 11.90 -12.45
C GLY A 172 -2.28 12.94 -11.94
N VAL A 173 -1.72 12.73 -10.75
CA VAL A 173 -0.68 13.60 -10.17
C VAL A 173 0.58 13.60 -11.05
N ALA A 174 1.05 12.45 -11.48
CA ALA A 174 2.19 12.30 -12.38
C ALA A 174 1.94 13.04 -13.72
N TRP A 175 0.75 12.89 -14.30
CA TRP A 175 0.38 13.58 -15.54
C TRP A 175 0.37 15.11 -15.38
N LEU A 176 -0.17 15.63 -14.27
CA LEU A 176 -0.15 17.05 -13.97
C LEU A 176 1.27 17.59 -13.81
N HIS A 177 2.15 16.81 -13.20
CA HIS A 177 3.56 17.15 -13.03
C HIS A 177 4.26 17.24 -14.39
N ASP A 178 4.19 16.20 -15.22
CA ASP A 178 4.82 16.15 -16.54
C ASP A 178 4.30 17.28 -17.45
N ARG A 179 3.00 17.56 -17.41
CA ARG A 179 2.40 18.67 -18.18
C ARG A 179 2.94 20.05 -17.76
N ARG A 180 3.18 20.26 -16.46
CA ARG A 180 3.76 21.51 -15.95
C ARG A 180 5.24 21.62 -16.33
N ALA A 181 5.98 20.52 -16.24
CA ALA A 181 7.39 20.48 -16.66
C ALA A 181 7.55 20.82 -18.14
N ALA A 182 6.72 20.23 -19.02
CA ALA A 182 6.72 20.51 -20.45
C ALA A 182 6.42 22.00 -20.77
N LYS A 183 5.39 22.59 -20.10
CA LYS A 183 5.07 24.02 -20.30
C LYS A 183 6.21 24.94 -19.89
N ASN A 184 6.92 24.61 -18.81
CA ASN A 184 8.03 25.42 -18.35
C ASN A 184 9.23 25.32 -19.32
N ALA A 185 9.51 24.15 -19.89
CA ALA A 185 10.54 23.97 -20.89
C ALA A 185 10.26 24.79 -22.14
N THR A 186 9.01 24.81 -22.65
CA THR A 186 8.62 25.61 -23.81
C THR A 186 8.75 27.13 -23.56
N ARG A 187 8.40 27.59 -22.35
CA ARG A 187 8.58 29.04 -22.01
C ARG A 187 10.03 29.46 -22.00
N LEU A 188 10.91 28.65 -21.42
CA LEU A 188 12.34 28.94 -21.40
C LEU A 188 12.92 28.95 -22.81
N SER A 189 12.54 28.01 -23.69
CA SER A 189 13.03 28.00 -25.08
C SER A 189 12.58 29.22 -25.89
N THR A 190 11.37 29.74 -25.65
CA THR A 190 10.91 30.98 -26.30
C THR A 190 11.61 32.22 -25.75
N GLU A 191 11.98 32.25 -24.49
CA GLU A 191 12.67 33.38 -23.85
C GLU A 191 14.14 33.46 -24.29
N TYR A 192 14.80 32.33 -24.57
CA TYR A 192 16.17 32.32 -25.12
C TYR A 192 16.24 32.51 -26.66
N ALA A 193 15.11 32.41 -27.35
CA ALA A 193 15.03 32.59 -28.81
C ALA A 193 14.63 34.04 -29.24
N ALA A 194 14.25 34.87 -28.27
CA ALA A 194 13.89 36.28 -28.44
C ALA A 194 15.04 37.20 -27.99
#